data_2308febf3caec2e4c755ff18c1b973f6
#
_entry.id   2308febf3caec2e4c755ff18c1b973f6
#
_cell.length_a   1.000
_cell.length_b   1.000
_cell.length_c   1.000
_cell.angle_alpha   90.00
_cell.angle_beta   90.00
_cell.angle_gamma   90.00
#
_symmetry.space_group_name_H-M   'P 1'
#
loop_
_entity.id
_entity.type
_entity.pdbx_description
1 polymer ?
#
loop_
_entity_poly.entity_id
_entity_poly.type
_entity_poly.pdbx_seq_one_letter_code
_entity_poly.pdbx_strand_id
1 'polypeptide(L)'
;MEFSPYGLAFSLALLAPSLLLAWWPPRHPLPRLRVAWPLAAAERLGQALALVLPVVSGATGPLTPAQSVLGCTTGVLFLAYAALWVRYLAKGREPELLYGRWAGVPVPLALLPILAVTACAGWLGSPWILAAGVILAAGHLPISLQIAQRLRNEPPKIPRPGEAQGAAASYRGDGHTDREENT
;
A
#
# COMPACT_ATOMS: atom_id res chain seq x y z
N MET A 1 5.28 26.31 -11.33
CA MET A 1 5.13 24.85 -11.36
C MET A 1 5.65 24.38 -12.70
N GLU A 2 6.65 23.52 -12.70
CA GLU A 2 7.25 22.99 -13.92
C GLU A 2 7.17 21.46 -13.89
N PHE A 3 7.05 20.86 -15.06
CA PHE A 3 7.00 19.42 -15.20
C PHE A 3 8.32 18.78 -14.78
N SER A 4 8.25 17.74 -13.92
CA SER A 4 9.39 16.99 -13.43
C SER A 4 9.38 15.55 -13.95
N PRO A 5 10.26 15.18 -14.87
CA PRO A 5 10.39 13.79 -15.30
C PRO A 5 10.73 12.84 -14.14
N TYR A 6 11.60 13.30 -13.24
CA TYR A 6 11.96 12.54 -12.02
C TYR A 6 10.78 12.39 -11.07
N GLY A 7 9.98 13.45 -10.89
CA GLY A 7 8.77 13.42 -10.11
C GLY A 7 7.72 12.49 -10.70
N LEU A 8 7.57 12.47 -12.03
CA LEU A 8 6.70 11.51 -12.71
C LEU A 8 7.16 10.06 -12.48
N ALA A 9 8.45 9.78 -12.67
CA ALA A 9 9.00 8.45 -12.43
C ALA A 9 8.78 8.00 -10.99
N PHE A 10 9.00 8.88 -10.00
CA PHE A 10 8.74 8.63 -8.60
C PHE A 10 7.25 8.33 -8.35
N SER A 11 6.35 9.14 -8.88
CA SER A 11 4.89 8.96 -8.72
C SER A 11 4.39 7.65 -9.32
N LEU A 12 4.87 7.29 -10.51
CA LEU A 12 4.54 6.00 -11.14
C LEU A 12 5.07 4.82 -10.31
N ALA A 13 6.30 4.94 -9.81
CA ALA A 13 6.89 3.94 -8.95
C ALA A 13 6.12 3.77 -7.63
N LEU A 14 5.64 4.88 -7.03
CA LEU A 14 4.83 4.85 -5.81
C LEU A 14 3.44 4.25 -6.06
N LEU A 15 2.86 4.45 -7.24
CA LEU A 15 1.55 3.92 -7.63
C LEU A 15 1.58 2.41 -7.93
N ALA A 16 2.68 1.91 -8.50
CA ALA A 16 2.80 0.53 -8.97
C ALA A 16 2.43 -0.53 -7.93
N PRO A 17 2.84 -0.46 -6.64
CA PRO A 17 2.44 -1.42 -5.63
C PRO A 17 0.94 -1.42 -5.31
N SER A 18 0.28 -0.27 -5.39
CA SER A 18 -1.17 -0.19 -5.21
C SER A 18 -1.92 -0.92 -6.33
N LEU A 19 -1.41 -0.83 -7.56
CA LEU A 19 -1.92 -1.60 -8.70
C LEU A 19 -1.65 -3.09 -8.52
N LEU A 20 -0.46 -3.47 -8.05
CA LEU A 20 -0.13 -4.85 -7.74
C LEU A 20 -1.10 -5.44 -6.71
N LEU A 21 -1.50 -4.68 -5.70
CA LEU A 21 -2.45 -5.15 -4.70
C LEU A 21 -3.84 -5.41 -5.29
N ALA A 22 -4.27 -4.62 -6.27
CA ALA A 22 -5.53 -4.84 -6.98
C ALA A 22 -5.52 -6.13 -7.83
N TRP A 23 -4.35 -6.50 -8.41
CA TRP A 23 -4.20 -7.69 -9.25
C TRP A 23 -3.83 -8.94 -8.45
N TRP A 24 -3.07 -8.77 -7.36
CA TRP A 24 -2.62 -9.85 -6.46
C TRP A 24 -3.01 -9.54 -5.02
N PRO A 25 -4.31 -9.57 -4.66
CA PRO A 25 -4.77 -9.32 -3.31
C PRO A 25 -4.22 -10.38 -2.33
N PRO A 26 -4.23 -10.09 -1.01
CA PRO A 26 -3.90 -11.06 0.01
C PRO A 26 -4.76 -12.33 -0.12
N ARG A 27 -4.18 -13.48 0.22
CA ARG A 27 -4.92 -14.77 0.19
C ARG A 27 -6.04 -14.83 1.23
N HIS A 28 -5.83 -14.17 2.36
CA HIS A 28 -6.83 -14.04 3.40
C HIS A 28 -7.36 -12.62 3.46
N PRO A 29 -8.68 -12.43 3.66
CA PRO A 29 -9.27 -11.12 3.72
C PRO A 29 -8.71 -10.32 4.91
N LEU A 30 -8.48 -9.03 4.67
CA LEU A 30 -8.07 -8.11 5.72
C LEU A 30 -9.21 -7.91 6.74
N PRO A 31 -8.90 -7.71 8.03
CA PRO A 31 -9.90 -7.44 9.04
C PRO A 31 -10.67 -6.16 8.70
N ARG A 32 -11.99 -6.21 8.84
CA ARG A 32 -12.84 -5.04 8.63
C ARG A 32 -12.63 -4.05 9.75
N LEU A 33 -12.13 -2.86 9.42
CA LEU A 33 -11.96 -1.75 10.35
C LEU A 33 -13.05 -0.70 10.13
N ARG A 34 -13.56 -0.16 11.22
CA ARG A 34 -14.29 1.10 11.19
C ARG A 34 -13.27 2.23 11.34
N VAL A 35 -12.77 2.72 10.20
CA VAL A 35 -11.83 3.84 10.18
C VAL A 35 -12.61 5.13 10.36
N ALA A 36 -12.15 6.00 11.26
CA ALA A 36 -12.73 7.34 11.41
C ALA A 36 -12.55 8.11 10.09
N TRP A 37 -13.62 8.76 9.63
CA TRP A 37 -13.62 9.45 8.34
C TRP A 37 -12.49 10.49 8.17
N PRO A 38 -12.03 11.24 9.19
CA PRO A 38 -10.91 12.17 9.02
C PRO A 38 -9.60 11.48 8.68
N LEU A 39 -9.34 10.29 9.26
CA LEU A 39 -8.15 9.50 8.93
C LEU A 39 -8.21 8.97 7.49
N ALA A 40 -9.36 8.46 7.08
CA ALA A 40 -9.56 8.01 5.71
C ALA A 40 -9.46 9.16 4.69
N ALA A 41 -9.96 10.33 5.03
CA ALA A 41 -9.84 11.53 4.20
C ALA A 41 -8.37 11.99 4.10
N ALA A 42 -7.65 12.05 5.22
CA ALA A 42 -6.23 12.41 5.25
C ALA A 42 -5.38 11.42 4.44
N GLU A 43 -5.63 10.11 4.56
CA GLU A 43 -4.93 9.10 3.77
C GLU A 43 -5.14 9.30 2.28
N ARG A 44 -6.40 9.41 1.82
CA ARG A 44 -6.73 9.59 0.40
C ARG A 44 -6.16 10.88 -0.17
N LEU A 45 -6.31 11.98 0.58
CA LEU A 45 -5.77 13.28 0.19
C LEU A 45 -4.25 13.24 0.11
N GLY A 46 -3.59 12.69 1.14
CA GLY A 46 -2.13 12.54 1.17
C GLY A 46 -1.62 11.69 0.01
N GLN A 47 -2.30 10.57 -0.30
CA GLN A 47 -1.96 9.72 -1.46
C GLN A 47 -2.09 10.49 -2.78
N ALA A 48 -3.20 11.18 -3.00
CA ALA A 48 -3.42 11.95 -4.22
C ALA A 48 -2.36 13.05 -4.39
N LEU A 49 -2.07 13.81 -3.32
CA LEU A 49 -1.05 14.86 -3.34
C LEU A 49 0.37 14.28 -3.54
N ALA A 50 0.70 13.17 -2.89
CA ALA A 50 2.00 12.51 -3.05
C ALA A 50 2.23 11.95 -4.47
N LEU A 51 1.17 11.70 -5.25
CA LEU A 51 1.26 11.30 -6.65
C LEU A 51 1.32 12.50 -7.60
N VAL A 52 0.62 13.59 -7.31
CA VAL A 52 0.49 14.71 -8.24
C VAL A 52 1.62 15.73 -8.05
N LEU A 53 1.92 16.10 -6.81
CA LEU A 53 2.85 17.19 -6.53
C LEU A 53 4.28 16.94 -7.04
N PRO A 54 4.87 15.76 -6.96
CA PRO A 54 6.19 15.51 -7.54
C PRO A 54 6.25 15.75 -9.05
N VAL A 55 5.17 15.45 -9.77
CA VAL A 55 5.08 15.61 -11.24
C VAL A 55 5.18 17.08 -11.66
N VAL A 56 4.62 17.97 -10.84
CA VAL A 56 4.56 19.42 -11.14
C VAL A 56 5.60 20.25 -10.35
N SER A 57 6.50 19.59 -9.64
CA SER A 57 7.56 20.20 -8.84
C SER A 57 8.93 20.04 -9.52
N GLY A 58 9.05 20.51 -10.77
CA GLY A 58 10.35 20.54 -11.49
C GLY A 58 11.34 21.44 -10.75
N ALA A 59 12.57 20.94 -10.52
CA ALA A 59 13.68 21.77 -10.05
C ALA A 59 14.25 22.58 -11.20
N THR A 60 14.35 23.89 -11.01
CA THR A 60 15.02 24.81 -11.95
C THR A 60 16.46 24.96 -11.53
N GLY A 61 17.39 24.40 -12.31
CA GLY A 61 18.83 24.54 -12.09
C GLY A 61 19.56 23.27 -11.65
N PRO A 62 20.89 23.35 -11.47
CA PRO A 62 21.69 22.21 -11.06
C PRO A 62 21.36 21.80 -9.62
N LEU A 63 21.33 20.50 -9.38
CA LEU A 63 21.08 19.94 -8.05
C LEU A 63 22.26 20.28 -7.11
N THR A 64 21.93 20.71 -5.91
CA THR A 64 22.92 20.87 -4.84
C THR A 64 23.39 19.48 -4.35
N PRO A 65 24.56 19.37 -3.69
CA PRO A 65 25.02 18.12 -3.11
C PRO A 65 24.00 17.51 -2.13
N ALA A 66 23.32 18.34 -1.33
CA ALA A 66 22.27 17.89 -0.40
C ALA A 66 21.06 17.30 -1.15
N GLN A 67 20.62 17.93 -2.22
CA GLN A 67 19.55 17.39 -3.07
C GLN A 67 19.93 16.06 -3.73
N SER A 68 21.18 15.94 -4.19
CA SER A 68 21.68 14.68 -4.75
C SER A 68 21.67 13.55 -3.72
N VAL A 69 22.09 13.80 -2.49
CA VAL A 69 22.01 12.84 -1.39
C VAL A 69 20.55 12.44 -1.11
N LEU A 70 19.63 13.40 -1.07
CA LEU A 70 18.20 13.13 -0.84
C LEU A 70 17.57 12.35 -2.01
N GLY A 71 18.00 12.60 -3.25
CA GLY A 71 17.61 11.82 -4.42
C GLY A 71 18.05 10.35 -4.30
N CYS A 72 19.33 10.12 -3.94
CA CYS A 72 19.84 8.78 -3.67
C CYS A 72 19.07 8.10 -2.53
N THR A 73 18.81 8.83 -1.44
CA THR A 73 18.01 8.33 -0.31
C THR A 73 16.61 7.92 -0.74
N THR A 74 15.95 8.74 -1.57
CA THR A 74 14.64 8.42 -2.14
C THR A 74 14.69 7.10 -2.92
N GLY A 75 15.71 6.92 -3.75
CA GLY A 75 15.95 5.68 -4.52
C GLY A 75 16.14 4.45 -3.62
N VAL A 76 16.97 4.57 -2.57
CA VAL A 76 17.23 3.49 -1.61
C VAL A 76 15.95 3.10 -0.85
N LEU A 77 15.19 4.08 -0.36
CA LEU A 77 13.91 3.84 0.33
C LEU A 77 12.90 3.16 -0.59
N PHE A 78 12.85 3.59 -1.84
CA PHE A 78 11.99 2.96 -2.84
C PHE A 78 12.41 1.51 -3.15
N LEU A 79 13.71 1.23 -3.31
CA LEU A 79 14.21 -0.13 -3.51
C LEU A 79 13.90 -1.04 -2.31
N ALA A 80 14.06 -0.53 -1.08
CA ALA A 80 13.65 -1.26 0.13
C ALA A 80 12.14 -1.56 0.12
N TYR A 81 11.32 -0.58 -0.27
CA TYR A 81 9.87 -0.75 -0.42
C TYR A 81 9.53 -1.81 -1.47
N ALA A 82 10.16 -1.74 -2.65
CA ALA A 82 9.98 -2.72 -3.72
C ALA A 82 10.41 -4.14 -3.28
N ALA A 83 11.52 -4.27 -2.54
CA ALA A 83 11.98 -5.54 -2.01
C ALA A 83 10.97 -6.19 -1.05
N LEU A 84 10.28 -5.39 -0.22
CA LEU A 84 9.22 -5.90 0.64
C LEU A 84 8.00 -6.36 -0.16
N TRP A 85 7.68 -5.69 -1.27
CA TRP A 85 6.63 -6.14 -2.19
C TRP A 85 7.00 -7.45 -2.89
N VAL A 86 8.24 -7.58 -3.37
CA VAL A 86 8.73 -8.85 -3.93
C VAL A 86 8.63 -9.96 -2.87
N ARG A 87 9.03 -9.66 -1.62
CA ARG A 87 8.88 -10.61 -0.50
C ARG A 87 7.41 -11.01 -0.27
N TYR A 88 6.48 -10.07 -0.31
CA TYR A 88 5.04 -10.34 -0.18
C TYR A 88 4.55 -11.28 -1.28
N LEU A 89 4.88 -11.00 -2.54
CA LEU A 89 4.49 -11.81 -3.68
C LEU A 89 5.11 -13.22 -3.64
N ALA A 90 6.40 -13.32 -3.29
CA ALA A 90 7.14 -14.58 -3.25
C ALA A 90 6.73 -15.48 -2.07
N LYS A 91 6.32 -14.92 -0.93
CA LYS A 91 6.00 -15.66 0.29
C LYS A 91 4.49 -15.94 0.48
N GLY A 92 3.72 -15.97 -0.59
CA GLY A 92 2.35 -16.46 -0.55
C GLY A 92 1.27 -15.42 -0.28
N ARG A 93 1.60 -14.14 -0.28
CA ARG A 93 0.66 -13.01 -0.17
C ARG A 93 -0.14 -13.00 1.13
N GLU A 94 0.53 -13.34 2.24
CA GLU A 94 -0.12 -13.31 3.55
C GLU A 94 -0.28 -11.87 4.04
N PRO A 95 -1.43 -11.51 4.67
CA PRO A 95 -1.68 -10.16 5.21
C PRO A 95 -0.62 -9.67 6.19
N GLU A 96 -0.02 -10.58 6.97
CA GLU A 96 1.04 -10.30 7.94
C GLU A 96 2.32 -9.79 7.27
N LEU A 97 2.55 -10.13 5.99
CA LEU A 97 3.70 -9.63 5.23
C LEU A 97 3.53 -8.17 4.83
N LEU A 98 2.27 -7.69 4.72
CA LEU A 98 1.96 -6.29 4.42
C LEU A 98 1.99 -5.41 5.67
N TYR A 99 1.43 -5.90 6.78
CA TYR A 99 1.19 -5.10 7.99
C TYR A 99 2.01 -5.57 9.21
N GLY A 100 2.74 -6.68 9.09
CA GLY A 100 3.55 -7.22 10.17
C GLY A 100 4.84 -6.43 10.42
N ARG A 101 5.54 -6.82 11.49
CA ARG A 101 6.89 -6.29 11.79
C ARG A 101 7.94 -6.98 10.91
N TRP A 102 8.90 -6.19 10.46
CA TRP A 102 10.08 -6.73 9.79
C TRP A 102 11.33 -6.00 10.29
N ALA A 103 12.38 -6.75 10.65
CA ALA A 103 13.62 -6.21 11.22
C ALA A 103 13.39 -5.23 12.41
N GLY A 104 12.40 -5.51 13.27
CA GLY A 104 12.05 -4.65 14.40
C GLY A 104 11.15 -3.45 14.05
N VAL A 105 11.01 -3.11 12.78
CA VAL A 105 10.20 -1.97 12.31
C VAL A 105 8.73 -2.40 12.21
N PRO A 106 7.79 -1.70 12.86
CA PRO A 106 6.37 -1.94 12.67
C PRO A 106 5.91 -1.40 11.32
N VAL A 107 5.02 -2.13 10.64
CA VAL A 107 4.37 -1.75 9.37
C VAL A 107 5.33 -1.11 8.33
N PRO A 108 6.46 -1.76 7.99
CA PRO A 108 7.49 -1.13 7.14
C PRO A 108 6.98 -0.76 5.75
N LEU A 109 6.00 -1.51 5.21
CA LEU A 109 5.36 -1.21 3.92
C LEU A 109 4.52 0.07 3.95
N ALA A 110 4.06 0.51 5.12
CA ALA A 110 3.39 1.80 5.28
C ALA A 110 4.40 2.93 5.55
N LEU A 111 5.48 2.64 6.27
CA LEU A 111 6.48 3.64 6.66
C LEU A 111 7.39 4.06 5.50
N LEU A 112 7.89 3.10 4.71
CA LEU A 112 8.86 3.36 3.64
C LEU A 112 8.36 4.34 2.56
N PRO A 113 7.12 4.25 2.04
CA PRO A 113 6.63 5.24 1.08
C PRO A 113 6.53 6.65 1.65
N ILE A 114 6.18 6.79 2.93
CA ILE A 114 6.14 8.10 3.61
C ILE A 114 7.54 8.70 3.70
N LEU A 115 8.53 7.91 4.11
CA LEU A 115 9.93 8.35 4.15
C LEU A 115 10.44 8.70 2.76
N ALA A 116 10.07 7.91 1.72
CA ALA A 116 10.45 8.20 0.34
C ALA A 116 9.83 9.51 -0.16
N VAL A 117 8.56 9.78 0.14
CA VAL A 117 7.90 11.07 -0.17
C VAL A 117 8.60 12.23 0.55
N THR A 118 8.97 12.05 1.82
CA THR A 118 9.68 13.07 2.60
C THR A 118 11.07 13.36 2.03
N ALA A 119 11.84 12.33 1.65
CA ALA A 119 13.14 12.49 1.00
C ALA A 119 12.99 13.13 -0.40
N CYS A 120 11.97 12.74 -1.17
CA CYS A 120 11.63 13.33 -2.46
C CYS A 120 11.30 14.82 -2.34
N ALA A 121 10.63 15.25 -1.27
CA ALA A 121 10.35 16.67 -0.99
C ALA A 121 11.65 17.50 -0.90
N GLY A 122 12.64 16.99 -0.19
CA GLY A 122 13.95 17.65 -0.09
C GLY A 122 14.74 17.56 -1.39
N TRP A 123 14.69 16.44 -2.12
CA TRP A 123 15.31 16.27 -3.42
C TRP A 123 14.80 17.29 -4.44
N LEU A 124 13.47 17.42 -4.56
CA LEU A 124 12.85 18.36 -5.50
C LEU A 124 12.71 19.80 -4.93
N GLY A 125 13.13 20.02 -3.68
CA GLY A 125 13.06 21.34 -3.01
C GLY A 125 11.63 21.86 -2.83
N SER A 126 10.63 20.98 -2.69
CA SER A 126 9.23 21.33 -2.65
C SER A 126 8.61 21.15 -1.26
N PRO A 127 8.26 22.23 -0.53
CA PRO A 127 7.59 22.13 0.75
C PRO A 127 6.18 21.53 0.63
N TRP A 128 5.56 21.62 -0.54
CA TRP A 128 4.24 21.06 -0.80
C TRP A 128 4.26 19.53 -0.80
N ILE A 129 5.32 18.93 -1.33
CA ILE A 129 5.51 17.46 -1.26
C ILE A 129 5.72 17.02 0.19
N LEU A 130 6.44 17.82 0.99
CA LEU A 130 6.60 17.56 2.42
C LEU A 130 5.25 17.61 3.14
N ALA A 131 4.43 18.63 2.88
CA ALA A 131 3.08 18.72 3.43
C ALA A 131 2.21 17.51 3.05
N ALA A 132 2.29 17.07 1.78
CA ALA A 132 1.60 15.86 1.33
C ALA A 132 2.06 14.60 2.11
N GLY A 133 3.37 14.47 2.35
CA GLY A 133 3.94 13.38 3.15
C GLY A 133 3.43 13.39 4.59
N VAL A 134 3.32 14.56 5.22
CA VAL A 134 2.77 14.70 6.58
C VAL A 134 1.29 14.33 6.62
N ILE A 135 0.49 14.79 5.65
CA ILE A 135 -0.94 14.45 5.55
C ILE A 135 -1.10 12.93 5.35
N LEU A 136 -0.30 12.35 4.45
CA LEU A 136 -0.27 10.91 4.22
C LEU A 136 0.08 10.14 5.49
N ALA A 137 1.12 10.57 6.21
CA ALA A 137 1.54 9.94 7.46
C ALA A 137 0.43 9.95 8.51
N ALA A 138 -0.26 11.10 8.66
CA ALA A 138 -1.34 11.28 9.62
C ALA A 138 -2.53 10.33 9.38
N GLY A 139 -2.82 9.97 8.13
CA GLY A 139 -3.88 9.00 7.78
C GLY A 139 -3.37 7.56 7.71
N HIS A 140 -2.34 7.34 6.92
CA HIS A 140 -1.88 5.99 6.52
C HIS A 140 -1.24 5.19 7.67
N LEU A 141 -0.42 5.83 8.53
CA LEU A 141 0.23 5.12 9.63
C LEU A 141 -0.77 4.61 10.69
N PRO A 142 -1.71 5.43 11.21
CA PRO A 142 -2.67 4.95 12.19
C PRO A 142 -3.56 3.83 11.64
N ILE A 143 -3.99 3.92 10.38
CA ILE A 143 -4.82 2.89 9.73
C ILE A 143 -4.02 1.59 9.61
N SER A 144 -2.79 1.65 9.11
CA SER A 144 -1.92 0.48 8.97
C SER A 144 -1.59 -0.19 10.30
N LEU A 145 -1.36 0.60 11.36
CA LEU A 145 -1.14 0.09 12.72
C LEU A 145 -2.39 -0.58 13.29
N GLN A 146 -3.58 -0.03 13.06
CA GLN A 146 -4.85 -0.64 13.48
C GLN A 146 -5.05 -2.00 12.77
N ILE A 147 -4.77 -2.10 11.47
CA ILE A 147 -4.82 -3.37 10.72
C ILE A 147 -3.83 -4.37 11.34
N ALA A 148 -2.58 -3.94 11.57
CA ALA A 148 -1.54 -4.78 12.17
C ALA A 148 -1.93 -5.30 13.57
N GLN A 149 -2.58 -4.48 14.38
CA GLN A 149 -3.08 -4.87 15.70
C GLN A 149 -4.21 -5.90 15.60
N ARG A 150 -5.14 -5.70 14.68
CA ARG A 150 -6.24 -6.65 14.44
C ARG A 150 -5.73 -8.00 13.97
N LEU A 151 -4.83 -8.03 12.99
CA LEU A 151 -4.22 -9.26 12.50
C LEU A 151 -3.50 -10.06 13.60
N ARG A 152 -2.91 -9.39 14.60
CA ARG A 152 -2.28 -10.05 15.74
C ARG A 152 -3.29 -10.62 16.74
N ASN A 153 -4.43 -9.95 16.92
CA ASN A 153 -5.44 -10.30 17.92
C ASN A 153 -6.51 -11.26 17.38
N GLU A 154 -6.69 -11.32 16.08
CA GLU A 154 -7.62 -12.23 15.40
C GLU A 154 -6.80 -13.19 14.53
N PRO A 155 -6.31 -14.31 15.07
CA PRO A 155 -5.63 -15.32 14.27
C PRO A 155 -6.54 -15.80 13.14
N PRO A 156 -5.97 -16.21 11.98
CA PRO A 156 -6.75 -16.66 10.84
C PRO A 156 -7.78 -17.70 11.29
N LYS A 157 -9.05 -17.48 10.98
CA LYS A 157 -10.08 -18.51 11.18
C LYS A 157 -9.71 -19.67 10.25
N ILE A 158 -9.06 -20.69 10.80
CA ILE A 158 -8.90 -21.96 10.12
C ILE A 158 -10.32 -22.51 9.95
N PRO A 159 -10.83 -22.71 8.71
CA PRO A 159 -12.14 -23.31 8.50
C PRO A 159 -12.18 -24.64 9.25
N ARG A 160 -13.15 -24.84 10.10
CA ARG A 160 -13.32 -26.12 10.79
C ARG A 160 -13.50 -27.22 9.73
N PRO A 161 -12.97 -28.43 9.94
CA PRO A 161 -13.04 -29.50 8.93
C PRO A 161 -14.41 -29.79 8.34
N GLY A 162 -15.50 -29.38 8.98
CA GLY A 162 -16.87 -29.52 8.49
C GLY A 162 -17.41 -28.34 7.66
N GLU A 163 -16.84 -27.12 7.79
CA GLU A 163 -17.33 -25.93 7.06
C GLU A 163 -16.88 -25.92 5.60
N ALA A 164 -15.70 -26.50 5.33
CA ALA A 164 -15.19 -26.67 3.95
C ALA A 164 -16.01 -27.68 3.15
N GLN A 165 -16.56 -28.71 3.81
CA GLN A 165 -17.40 -29.73 3.16
C GLN A 165 -18.81 -29.21 2.87
N GLY A 166 -19.38 -28.35 3.74
CA GLY A 166 -20.68 -27.73 3.54
C GLY A 166 -20.70 -26.74 2.36
N ALA A 167 -19.62 -25.95 2.19
CA ALA A 167 -19.49 -25.02 1.07
C ALA A 167 -19.33 -25.75 -0.28
N ALA A 168 -18.60 -26.88 -0.30
CA ALA A 168 -18.45 -27.71 -1.51
C ALA A 168 -19.73 -28.47 -1.88
N ALA A 169 -20.56 -28.85 -0.89
CA ALA A 169 -21.84 -29.51 -1.11
C ALA A 169 -22.91 -28.55 -1.65
N SER A 170 -22.95 -27.31 -1.17
CA SER A 170 -23.89 -26.28 -1.65
C SER A 170 -23.62 -25.89 -3.10
N TYR A 171 -22.36 -25.87 -3.53
CA TYR A 171 -21.99 -25.56 -4.93
C TYR A 171 -22.32 -26.70 -5.92
N ARG A 172 -22.52 -27.92 -5.42
CA ARG A 172 -22.89 -29.10 -6.24
C ARG A 172 -24.40 -29.35 -6.31
N GLY A 173 -25.19 -28.70 -5.44
CA GLY A 173 -26.63 -28.86 -5.35
C GLY A 173 -27.46 -28.06 -6.35
N ASP A 174 -26.96 -26.94 -6.87
CA ASP A 174 -27.72 -26.03 -7.75
C ASP A 174 -27.62 -26.34 -9.24
N GLY A 175 -27.01 -27.46 -9.61
CA GLY A 175 -26.78 -27.84 -11.01
C GLY A 175 -27.70 -28.90 -11.58
N HIS A 176 -28.75 -29.39 -10.84
CA HIS A 176 -29.48 -30.57 -11.31
C HIS A 176 -30.99 -30.56 -11.06
N THR A 177 -31.67 -29.44 -11.30
CA THR A 177 -33.13 -29.44 -11.37
C THR A 177 -33.62 -28.41 -12.39
N ASP A 178 -33.40 -28.64 -13.71
CA ASP A 178 -34.20 -28.04 -14.77
C ASP A 178 -33.98 -28.80 -16.10
N ARG A 179 -34.31 -30.10 -16.10
CA ARG A 179 -34.48 -30.84 -17.36
C ARG A 179 -35.37 -32.03 -17.12
N GLU A 180 -36.66 -31.81 -16.99
CA GLU A 180 -37.72 -32.77 -17.33
C GLU A 180 -39.07 -32.08 -17.08
N GLU A 181 -39.58 -31.38 -18.11
CA GLU A 181 -41.00 -31.21 -18.38
C GLU A 181 -41.17 -30.37 -19.65
N ASN A 182 -41.08 -31.03 -20.82
CA ASN A 182 -41.81 -30.64 -22.01
C ASN A 182 -41.76 -31.79 -23.05
N THR A 183 -42.73 -32.68 -22.93
CA THR A 183 -43.25 -33.47 -24.05
C THR A 183 -44.76 -33.43 -24.04
#